data_8d1cd291ac12264032547de279ca0b77
#
_entry.id   8d1cd291ac12264032547de279ca0b77
#
_cell.length_a   1.000
_cell.length_b   1.000
_cell.length_c   1.000
_cell.angle_alpha   90.00
_cell.angle_beta   90.00
_cell.angle_gamma   90.00
#
_symmetry.space_group_name_H-M   'P 1'
#
loop_
_entity.id
_entity.type
_entity.pdbx_description
1 polymer ?
#
loop_
_entity_poly.entity_id
_entity_poly.type
_entity_poly.pdbx_seq_one_letter_code
_entity_poly.pdbx_strand_id
1 'polypeptide(L)'
;MFFPTDSFQKQAVGILDDGCGLSREELFEAMCYGSSAAEAARSENDLGRFGLGLKAASLSQCRILTVVSMQDGDISAYSWDYNYILKHKKWFVNELTIDEISNLPYIENLREAGKTNDSGTLVIWEDFDVLEKSSHGQVFSTLRELSDKVQDHVALIFHRYISAKKLVIWINNAKVKAQDPFLESNAKTTTKKEFAIALRDSQGIE
;
A
#
# COMPACT_ATOMS: atom_id res chain seq x y z
N MET A 1 1.76 -3.16 7.92
CA MET A 1 2.90 -3.44 7.03
C MET A 1 3.85 -4.41 7.68
N PHE A 2 4.47 -5.27 6.88
CA PHE A 2 5.44 -6.26 7.32
C PHE A 2 6.76 -6.04 6.59
N PHE A 3 7.85 -5.98 7.35
CA PHE A 3 9.22 -5.98 6.86
C PHE A 3 9.91 -7.24 7.40
N PRO A 4 10.91 -7.77 6.71
CA PRO A 4 11.65 -8.93 7.21
C PRO A 4 12.31 -8.59 8.56
N THR A 5 12.11 -9.47 9.55
CA THR A 5 12.66 -9.31 10.91
C THR A 5 13.93 -10.15 11.12
N ASP A 6 14.20 -11.08 10.22
CA ASP A 6 15.36 -11.95 10.23
C ASP A 6 16.01 -11.99 8.84
N SER A 7 17.32 -12.00 8.77
CA SER A 7 18.11 -12.07 7.53
C SER A 7 17.94 -13.40 6.77
N PHE A 8 17.47 -14.44 7.43
CA PHE A 8 17.16 -15.75 6.83
C PHE A 8 15.75 -15.82 6.24
N GLN A 9 14.87 -14.85 6.57
CA GLN A 9 13.57 -14.76 5.95
C GLN A 9 13.68 -14.32 4.49
N LYS A 10 12.70 -14.72 3.68
CA LYS A 10 12.55 -14.19 2.34
C LYS A 10 12.46 -12.67 2.42
N GLN A 11 13.30 -11.99 1.63
CA GLN A 11 13.31 -10.54 1.58
C GLN A 11 12.06 -10.06 0.84
N ALA A 12 11.01 -9.82 1.58
CA ALA A 12 9.73 -9.35 1.07
C ALA A 12 9.17 -8.26 1.99
N VAL A 13 8.43 -7.33 1.41
CA VAL A 13 7.62 -6.34 2.16
C VAL A 13 6.16 -6.63 1.90
N GLY A 14 5.36 -6.74 2.95
CA GLY A 14 3.92 -6.95 2.88
C GLY A 14 3.16 -5.71 3.36
N ILE A 15 2.13 -5.31 2.62
CA ILE A 15 1.17 -4.27 3.00
C ILE A 15 -0.19 -4.93 3.03
N LEU A 16 -0.75 -5.07 4.23
CA LEU A 16 -2.04 -5.73 4.47
C LEU A 16 -3.06 -4.70 4.94
N ASP A 17 -4.24 -4.73 4.38
CA ASP A 17 -5.43 -4.05 4.89
C ASP A 17 -6.56 -5.05 5.21
N ASP A 18 -7.46 -4.64 6.08
CA ASP A 18 -8.67 -5.33 6.51
C ASP A 18 -9.93 -4.74 5.86
N GLY A 19 -9.78 -4.22 4.64
CA GLY A 19 -10.85 -3.63 3.84
C GLY A 19 -11.82 -4.69 3.26
N CYS A 20 -12.69 -4.23 2.37
CA CYS A 20 -13.71 -5.09 1.75
C CYS A 20 -13.14 -6.14 0.76
N GLY A 21 -11.85 -6.08 0.47
CA GLY A 21 -11.26 -6.90 -0.58
C GLY A 21 -11.72 -6.52 -1.98
N LEU A 22 -11.33 -7.32 -2.95
CA LEU A 22 -11.70 -7.22 -4.37
C LEU A 22 -12.08 -8.61 -4.85
N SER A 23 -13.12 -8.70 -5.67
CA SER A 23 -13.43 -9.91 -6.41
C SER A 23 -12.29 -10.24 -7.39
N ARG A 24 -12.28 -11.45 -7.92
CA ARG A 24 -11.28 -11.89 -8.90
C ARG A 24 -11.23 -10.98 -10.12
N GLU A 25 -12.40 -10.55 -10.61
CA GLU A 25 -12.55 -9.68 -11.77
C GLU A 25 -12.06 -8.27 -11.45
N GLU A 26 -12.47 -7.70 -10.32
CA GLU A 26 -12.02 -6.38 -9.87
C GLU A 26 -10.51 -6.35 -9.63
N LEU A 27 -9.95 -7.40 -9.03
CA LEU A 27 -8.51 -7.52 -8.81
C LEU A 27 -7.75 -7.61 -10.14
N PHE A 28 -8.25 -8.39 -11.12
CA PHE A 28 -7.66 -8.44 -12.44
C PHE A 28 -7.65 -7.07 -13.11
N GLU A 29 -8.79 -6.37 -13.11
CA GLU A 29 -8.89 -5.00 -13.65
C GLU A 29 -7.94 -4.03 -12.92
N ALA A 30 -7.86 -4.12 -11.60
CA ALA A 30 -6.93 -3.32 -10.80
C ALA A 30 -5.47 -3.58 -11.17
N MET A 31 -5.13 -4.81 -11.57
CA MET A 31 -3.78 -5.16 -12.03
C MET A 31 -3.53 -4.81 -13.50
N CYS A 32 -4.53 -4.60 -14.32
CA CYS A 32 -4.32 -4.16 -15.70
C CYS A 32 -3.72 -2.76 -15.77
N TYR A 33 -2.75 -2.54 -16.67
CA TYR A 33 -2.16 -1.22 -16.89
C TYR A 33 -3.15 -0.33 -17.64
N GLY A 34 -3.47 0.84 -17.07
CA GLY A 34 -4.43 1.76 -17.69
C GLY A 34 -5.89 1.37 -17.48
N SER A 35 -6.22 0.81 -16.30
CA SER A 35 -7.61 0.51 -15.95
C SER A 35 -8.52 1.74 -16.11
N SER A 36 -9.73 1.55 -16.64
CA SER A 36 -10.78 2.55 -16.88
C SER A 36 -11.27 3.30 -15.62
N ALA A 37 -10.78 2.93 -14.46
CA ALA A 37 -11.07 3.58 -13.18
C ALA A 37 -10.73 5.09 -13.13
N ALA A 38 -9.99 5.62 -14.10
CA ALA A 38 -9.69 7.04 -14.18
C ALA A 38 -10.92 7.91 -14.52
N GLU A 39 -11.94 7.34 -15.20
CA GLU A 39 -13.13 8.05 -15.67
C GLU A 39 -14.40 7.77 -14.84
N ALA A 40 -14.35 6.80 -13.92
CA ALA A 40 -15.49 6.46 -13.07
C ALA A 40 -15.81 7.57 -12.06
N ALA A 41 -17.09 7.85 -11.84
CA ALA A 41 -17.54 8.76 -10.78
C ALA A 41 -17.06 8.24 -9.42
N ARG A 42 -16.26 9.03 -8.72
CA ARG A 42 -15.62 8.67 -7.45
C ARG A 42 -16.37 9.26 -6.27
N SER A 43 -16.29 8.57 -5.13
CA SER A 43 -16.80 9.11 -3.88
C SER A 43 -15.86 10.22 -3.36
N GLU A 44 -16.41 11.19 -2.63
CA GLU A 44 -15.63 12.28 -2.01
C GLU A 44 -14.58 11.74 -1.00
N ASN A 45 -14.75 10.52 -0.52
CA ASN A 45 -13.85 9.87 0.44
C ASN A 45 -12.75 9.03 -0.23
N ASP A 46 -12.73 8.93 -1.55
CA ASP A 46 -11.73 8.16 -2.27
C ASP A 46 -10.39 8.93 -2.34
N LEU A 47 -9.36 8.38 -1.70
CA LEU A 47 -8.01 8.95 -1.69
C LEU A 47 -7.25 8.68 -3.01
N GLY A 48 -7.66 7.68 -3.77
CA GLY A 48 -7.03 7.27 -5.02
C GLY A 48 -7.50 8.13 -6.20
N ARG A 49 -6.61 8.91 -6.85
CA ARG A 49 -7.02 9.79 -7.96
C ARG A 49 -6.79 9.22 -9.36
N PHE A 50 -5.76 8.41 -9.57
CA PHE A 50 -5.30 8.08 -10.92
C PHE A 50 -5.25 6.57 -11.20
N GLY A 51 -5.56 5.70 -10.25
CA GLY A 51 -5.46 4.25 -10.40
C GLY A 51 -4.03 3.72 -10.70
N LEU A 52 -3.02 4.60 -10.60
CA LEU A 52 -1.62 4.27 -10.89
C LEU A 52 -0.75 4.15 -9.65
N GLY A 53 -1.23 4.60 -8.48
CA GLY A 53 -0.42 4.69 -7.26
C GLY A 53 0.19 3.35 -6.85
N LEU A 54 -0.62 2.31 -6.75
CA LEU A 54 -0.14 0.96 -6.42
C LEU A 54 0.92 0.48 -7.42
N LYS A 55 0.64 0.61 -8.70
CA LYS A 55 1.49 0.08 -9.79
C LYS A 55 2.81 0.83 -9.90
N ALA A 56 2.73 2.17 -10.03
CA ALA A 56 3.92 3.01 -10.20
C ALA A 56 4.80 3.01 -8.94
N ALA A 57 4.19 3.09 -7.75
CA ALA A 57 4.94 3.02 -6.50
C ALA A 57 5.63 1.67 -6.34
N SER A 58 4.92 0.56 -6.58
CA SER A 58 5.48 -0.78 -6.42
C SER A 58 6.63 -1.04 -7.40
N LEU A 59 6.44 -0.76 -8.69
CA LEU A 59 7.48 -0.99 -9.70
C LEU A 59 8.70 -0.08 -9.55
N SER A 60 8.59 1.03 -8.82
CA SER A 60 9.74 1.85 -8.46
C SER A 60 10.59 1.23 -7.35
N GLN A 61 10.06 0.25 -6.61
CA GLN A 61 10.72 -0.36 -5.45
C GLN A 61 11.11 -1.81 -5.66
N CYS A 62 10.32 -2.57 -6.41
CA CYS A 62 10.49 -4.02 -6.57
C CYS A 62 10.32 -4.47 -8.03
N ARG A 63 10.81 -5.67 -8.34
CA ARG A 63 10.66 -6.33 -9.63
C ARG A 63 9.49 -7.30 -9.67
N ILE A 64 9.05 -7.78 -8.51
CA ILE A 64 7.90 -8.65 -8.40
C ILE A 64 6.88 -7.99 -7.48
N LEU A 65 5.72 -7.70 -8.05
CA LEU A 65 4.54 -7.21 -7.35
C LEU A 65 3.48 -8.29 -7.37
N THR A 66 3.07 -8.76 -6.20
CA THR A 66 1.93 -9.67 -6.05
C THR A 66 0.84 -8.98 -5.23
N VAL A 67 -0.39 -9.06 -5.70
CA VAL A 67 -1.57 -8.62 -4.94
C VAL A 67 -2.48 -9.81 -4.74
N VAL A 68 -2.77 -10.08 -3.48
CA VAL A 68 -3.73 -11.11 -3.05
C VAL A 68 -4.92 -10.41 -2.45
N SER A 69 -6.11 -10.76 -2.88
CA SER A 69 -7.33 -10.24 -2.28
C SER A 69 -8.26 -11.37 -1.85
N MET A 70 -8.93 -11.14 -0.75
CA MET A 70 -9.96 -12.00 -0.21
C MET A 70 -11.25 -11.19 -0.09
N GLN A 71 -12.34 -11.71 -0.66
CA GLN A 71 -13.67 -11.13 -0.59
C GLN A 71 -14.69 -12.25 -0.41
N ASP A 72 -15.54 -12.12 0.61
CA ASP A 72 -16.55 -13.12 0.97
C ASP A 72 -15.98 -14.54 1.16
N GLY A 73 -14.71 -14.62 1.62
CA GLY A 73 -13.96 -15.87 1.83
C GLY A 73 -13.27 -16.42 0.58
N ASP A 74 -13.60 -15.93 -0.62
CA ASP A 74 -12.91 -16.30 -1.86
C ASP A 74 -11.59 -15.55 -1.98
N ILE A 75 -10.52 -16.28 -2.30
CA ILE A 75 -9.17 -15.73 -2.42
C ILE A 75 -8.68 -15.80 -3.86
N SER A 76 -8.13 -14.70 -4.35
CA SER A 76 -7.51 -14.59 -5.66
C SER A 76 -6.21 -13.81 -5.58
N ALA A 77 -5.29 -14.06 -6.51
CA ALA A 77 -4.02 -13.35 -6.57
C ALA A 77 -3.53 -13.19 -7.99
N TYR A 78 -2.96 -12.02 -8.25
CA TYR A 78 -2.29 -11.69 -9.51
C TYR A 78 -0.91 -11.11 -9.24
N SER A 79 0.02 -11.41 -10.13
CA SER A 79 1.41 -10.97 -10.00
C SER A 79 1.94 -10.35 -11.30
N TRP A 80 2.76 -9.33 -11.14
CA TRP A 80 3.65 -8.82 -12.17
C TRP A 80 5.08 -9.21 -11.86
N ASP A 81 5.73 -9.88 -12.81
CA ASP A 81 7.17 -10.08 -12.83
C ASP A 81 7.77 -9.17 -13.91
N TYR A 82 8.42 -8.10 -13.48
CA TYR A 82 8.99 -7.10 -14.38
C TYR A 82 10.14 -7.67 -15.22
N ASN A 83 10.90 -8.63 -14.71
CA ASN A 83 11.97 -9.29 -15.46
C ASN A 83 11.36 -10.12 -16.60
N TYR A 84 10.24 -10.80 -16.34
CA TYR A 84 9.49 -11.52 -17.38
C TYR A 84 8.91 -10.59 -18.44
N ILE A 85 8.34 -9.45 -18.01
CA ILE A 85 7.80 -8.41 -18.91
C ILE A 85 8.89 -7.87 -19.83
N LEU A 86 10.06 -7.53 -19.30
CA LEU A 86 11.21 -7.04 -20.07
C LEU A 86 11.69 -8.08 -21.10
N LYS A 87 11.79 -9.34 -20.69
CA LYS A 87 12.24 -10.43 -21.57
C LYS A 87 11.31 -10.63 -22.75
N HIS A 88 9.99 -10.58 -22.53
CA HIS A 88 8.98 -10.86 -23.55
C HIS A 88 8.47 -9.59 -24.25
N LYS A 89 8.84 -8.39 -23.79
CA LYS A 89 8.38 -7.09 -24.30
C LYS A 89 6.86 -6.96 -24.40
N LYS A 90 6.15 -7.59 -23.45
CA LYS A 90 4.69 -7.57 -23.31
C LYS A 90 4.31 -7.51 -21.85
N TRP A 91 3.25 -6.79 -21.55
CA TRP A 91 2.66 -6.78 -20.22
C TRP A 91 1.87 -8.07 -20.00
N PHE A 92 2.29 -8.82 -19.01
CA PHE A 92 1.61 -10.02 -18.55
C PHE A 92 1.18 -9.82 -17.11
N VAL A 93 -0.04 -10.24 -16.82
CA VAL A 93 -0.54 -10.41 -15.46
C VAL A 93 -0.65 -11.92 -15.26
N ASN A 94 0.09 -12.44 -14.29
CA ASN A 94 0.05 -13.86 -13.95
C ASN A 94 -1.00 -14.07 -12.87
N GLU A 95 -1.96 -14.94 -13.12
CA GLU A 95 -2.87 -15.44 -12.10
C GLU A 95 -2.19 -16.56 -11.33
N LEU A 96 -2.25 -16.52 -10.00
CA LEU A 96 -1.66 -17.53 -9.13
C LEU A 96 -2.68 -18.61 -8.79
N THR A 97 -2.21 -19.84 -8.77
CA THR A 97 -2.97 -20.98 -8.24
C THR A 97 -3.06 -20.93 -6.72
N ILE A 98 -4.00 -21.66 -6.12
CA ILE A 98 -4.18 -21.75 -4.67
C ILE A 98 -2.90 -22.26 -3.98
N ASP A 99 -2.21 -23.20 -4.60
CA ASP A 99 -0.94 -23.73 -4.08
C ASP A 99 0.15 -22.67 -4.07
N GLU A 100 0.26 -21.86 -5.13
CA GLU A 100 1.20 -20.73 -5.19
C GLU A 100 0.85 -19.66 -4.16
N ILE A 101 -0.42 -19.30 -4.03
CA ILE A 101 -0.92 -18.35 -3.02
C ILE A 101 -0.53 -18.82 -1.62
N SER A 102 -0.70 -20.11 -1.32
CA SER A 102 -0.41 -20.67 0.00
C SER A 102 1.07 -20.62 0.40
N ASN A 103 1.97 -20.45 -0.57
CA ASN A 103 3.41 -20.31 -0.34
C ASN A 103 3.90 -18.86 -0.34
N LEU A 104 3.01 -17.88 -0.49
CA LEU A 104 3.39 -16.46 -0.50
C LEU A 104 3.83 -15.98 0.89
N PRO A 105 4.77 -15.03 0.96
CA PRO A 105 5.08 -14.34 2.20
C PRO A 105 3.82 -13.67 2.78
N TYR A 106 3.68 -13.71 4.09
CA TYR A 106 2.60 -13.04 4.84
C TYR A 106 1.17 -13.50 4.52
N ILE A 107 0.97 -14.58 3.76
CA ILE A 107 -0.38 -15.07 3.42
C ILE A 107 -1.18 -15.46 4.66
N GLU A 108 -0.52 -16.02 5.68
CA GLU A 108 -1.17 -16.38 6.94
C GLU A 108 -1.66 -15.14 7.71
N ASN A 109 -0.99 -13.99 7.54
CA ASN A 109 -1.45 -12.73 8.12
C ASN A 109 -2.75 -12.25 7.46
N LEU A 110 -2.90 -12.40 6.13
CA LEU A 110 -4.16 -12.11 5.44
C LEU A 110 -5.28 -13.04 5.93
N ARG A 111 -5.01 -14.35 6.00
CA ARG A 111 -5.99 -15.33 6.51
C ARG A 111 -6.41 -15.03 7.95
N GLU A 112 -5.48 -14.61 8.80
CA GLU A 112 -5.78 -14.24 10.18
C GLU A 112 -6.61 -12.96 10.27
N ALA A 113 -6.26 -11.93 9.49
CA ALA A 113 -7.02 -10.68 9.42
C ALA A 113 -8.45 -10.91 8.88
N GLY A 114 -8.59 -11.77 7.87
CA GLY A 114 -9.85 -12.12 7.26
C GLY A 114 -10.80 -12.95 8.14
N LYS A 115 -10.34 -13.54 9.23
CA LYS A 115 -11.23 -14.32 10.14
C LYS A 115 -12.42 -13.53 10.68
N THR A 116 -12.36 -12.22 10.69
CA THR A 116 -13.41 -11.36 11.23
C THR A 116 -14.41 -10.96 10.15
N ASN A 117 -13.96 -10.64 8.95
CA ASN A 117 -14.78 -10.03 7.90
C ASN A 117 -14.76 -10.81 6.58
N ASP A 118 -14.08 -11.95 6.52
CA ASP A 118 -13.85 -12.75 5.31
C ASP A 118 -13.31 -11.93 4.12
N SER A 119 -12.59 -10.84 4.42
CA SER A 119 -12.12 -9.90 3.42
C SER A 119 -10.81 -9.20 3.83
N GLY A 120 -10.11 -8.69 2.83
CA GLY A 120 -8.86 -7.96 2.99
C GLY A 120 -7.99 -8.04 1.76
N THR A 121 -6.93 -7.20 1.71
CA THR A 121 -5.98 -7.19 0.61
C THR A 121 -4.55 -7.20 1.12
N LEU A 122 -3.71 -8.02 0.51
CA LEU A 122 -2.28 -8.13 0.80
C LEU A 122 -1.48 -7.81 -0.47
N VAL A 123 -0.69 -6.75 -0.41
CA VAL A 123 0.29 -6.39 -1.43
C VAL A 123 1.66 -6.86 -1.00
N ILE A 124 2.36 -7.57 -1.86
CA ILE A 124 3.69 -8.14 -1.60
C ILE A 124 4.69 -7.60 -2.61
N TRP A 125 5.79 -7.07 -2.12
CA TRP A 125 6.94 -6.64 -2.91
C TRP A 125 8.10 -7.60 -2.69
N GLU A 126 8.69 -8.07 -3.79
CA GLU A 126 9.84 -8.96 -3.79
C GLU A 126 10.82 -8.55 -4.90
N ASP A 127 12.06 -9.00 -4.83
CA ASP A 127 13.13 -8.69 -5.78
C ASP A 127 13.42 -7.17 -5.84
N PHE A 128 14.18 -6.69 -4.85
CA PHE A 128 14.47 -5.26 -4.64
C PHE A 128 15.76 -4.85 -5.35
N ASP A 129 15.77 -4.81 -6.69
CA ASP A 129 16.95 -4.53 -7.50
C ASP A 129 17.57 -3.14 -7.24
N VAL A 130 16.77 -2.14 -6.94
CA VAL A 130 17.25 -0.78 -6.61
C VAL A 130 17.95 -0.79 -5.25
N LEU A 131 17.37 -1.48 -4.26
CA LEU A 131 17.99 -1.61 -2.94
C LEU A 131 19.25 -2.46 -2.98
N GLU A 132 19.27 -3.53 -3.77
CA GLU A 132 20.48 -4.35 -3.94
C GLU A 132 21.65 -3.53 -4.47
N LYS A 133 21.42 -2.69 -5.48
CA LYS A 133 22.44 -1.81 -6.06
C LYS A 133 22.90 -0.73 -5.11
N SER A 134 21.98 -0.10 -4.38
CA SER A 134 22.27 1.01 -3.47
C SER A 134 22.87 0.57 -2.14
N SER A 135 22.48 -0.61 -1.65
CA SER A 135 22.90 -1.15 -0.35
C SER A 135 24.15 -2.04 -0.41
N HIS A 136 24.78 -2.19 -1.59
CA HIS A 136 25.93 -3.08 -1.81
C HIS A 136 25.64 -4.53 -1.32
N GLY A 137 24.44 -5.01 -1.55
CA GLY A 137 23.97 -6.36 -1.15
C GLY A 137 23.44 -6.46 0.30
N GLN A 138 23.33 -5.35 1.03
CA GLN A 138 22.80 -5.34 2.40
C GLN A 138 21.27 -5.02 2.44
N VAL A 139 20.50 -5.68 1.58
CA VAL A 139 19.05 -5.41 1.42
C VAL A 139 18.30 -5.52 2.75
N PHE A 140 18.60 -6.56 3.56
CA PHE A 140 17.92 -6.77 4.83
C PHE A 140 18.10 -5.60 5.81
N SER A 141 19.34 -5.13 6.01
CA SER A 141 19.61 -3.99 6.90
C SER A 141 18.94 -2.71 6.38
N THR A 142 18.96 -2.49 5.08
CA THR A 142 18.30 -1.34 4.46
C THR A 142 16.78 -1.39 4.60
N LEU A 143 16.15 -2.56 4.42
CA LEU A 143 14.71 -2.71 4.66
C LEU A 143 14.34 -2.44 6.11
N ARG A 144 15.19 -2.84 7.05
CA ARG A 144 14.98 -2.56 8.47
C ARG A 144 15.04 -1.06 8.77
N GLU A 145 16.05 -0.35 8.25
CA GLU A 145 16.12 1.11 8.39
C GLU A 145 14.94 1.83 7.73
N LEU A 146 14.48 1.31 6.58
CA LEU A 146 13.28 1.84 5.91
C LEU A 146 12.02 1.63 6.73
N SER A 147 11.90 0.52 7.45
CA SER A 147 10.78 0.26 8.37
C SER A 147 10.60 1.39 9.37
N ASP A 148 11.69 1.85 10.00
CA ASP A 148 11.66 2.94 10.98
C ASP A 148 11.25 4.27 10.30
N LYS A 149 11.84 4.57 9.14
CA LYS A 149 11.49 5.78 8.37
C LYS A 149 10.02 5.79 7.91
N VAL A 150 9.51 4.63 7.49
CA VAL A 150 8.10 4.49 7.11
C VAL A 150 7.20 4.70 8.33
N GLN A 151 7.59 4.18 9.50
CA GLN A 151 6.84 4.38 10.74
C GLN A 151 6.68 5.87 11.07
N ASP A 152 7.79 6.63 11.04
CA ASP A 152 7.76 8.07 11.31
C ASP A 152 6.92 8.83 10.26
N HIS A 153 7.07 8.45 9.00
CA HIS A 153 6.35 9.09 7.90
C HIS A 153 4.83 8.87 7.98
N VAL A 154 4.38 7.63 8.20
CA VAL A 154 2.94 7.35 8.32
C VAL A 154 2.34 7.93 9.61
N ALA A 155 3.13 7.98 10.70
CA ALA A 155 2.73 8.63 11.94
C ALA A 155 2.41 10.12 11.73
N LEU A 156 3.18 10.78 10.86
CA LEU A 156 3.02 12.20 10.52
C LEU A 156 1.88 12.42 9.53
N ILE A 157 1.84 11.66 8.42
CA ILE A 157 0.86 11.90 7.34
C ILE A 157 -0.55 11.49 7.79
N PHE A 158 -0.69 10.36 8.46
CA PHE A 158 -1.98 9.83 8.90
C PHE A 158 -2.39 10.25 10.31
N HIS A 159 -1.70 11.24 10.92
CA HIS A 159 -1.93 11.63 12.33
C HIS A 159 -3.41 11.91 12.64
N ARG A 160 -4.14 12.61 11.76
CA ARG A 160 -5.56 12.93 11.98
C ARG A 160 -6.44 11.69 12.00
N TYR A 161 -6.22 10.76 11.06
CA TYR A 161 -6.98 9.51 10.99
C TYR A 161 -6.68 8.60 12.19
N ILE A 162 -5.41 8.51 12.60
CA ILE A 162 -4.98 7.72 13.75
C ILE A 162 -5.53 8.34 15.05
N SER A 163 -5.43 9.66 15.23
CA SER A 163 -5.94 10.37 16.41
C SER A 163 -7.47 10.25 16.52
N ALA A 164 -8.18 10.31 15.39
CA ALA A 164 -9.63 10.14 15.33
C ALA A 164 -10.06 8.66 15.44
N LYS A 165 -9.13 7.73 15.60
CA LYS A 165 -9.37 6.26 15.64
C LYS A 165 -10.10 5.72 14.39
N LYS A 166 -9.98 6.41 13.25
CA LYS A 166 -10.53 5.96 11.97
C LYS A 166 -9.59 5.00 11.25
N LEU A 167 -8.31 5.00 11.63
CA LEU A 167 -7.28 4.14 11.04
C LEU A 167 -6.35 3.67 12.14
N VAL A 168 -5.98 2.40 12.11
CA VAL A 168 -4.96 1.80 12.97
C VAL A 168 -3.87 1.24 12.06
N ILE A 169 -2.64 1.70 12.22
CA ILE A 169 -1.51 1.24 11.42
C ILE A 169 -0.56 0.46 12.33
N TRP A 170 -0.11 -0.68 11.82
CA TRP A 170 0.91 -1.51 12.44
C TRP A 170 2.08 -1.66 11.49
N ILE A 171 3.30 -1.55 12.00
CA ILE A 171 4.52 -1.90 11.28
C ILE A 171 5.17 -3.03 12.05
N ASN A 172 5.24 -4.21 11.41
CA ASN A 172 5.47 -5.46 12.09
C ASN A 172 4.49 -5.60 13.28
N ASN A 173 4.98 -5.74 14.48
CA ASN A 173 4.16 -5.88 15.71
C ASN A 173 4.02 -4.57 16.49
N ALA A 174 4.51 -3.44 15.94
CA ALA A 174 4.47 -2.14 16.60
C ALA A 174 3.31 -1.28 16.08
N LYS A 175 2.43 -0.86 16.99
CA LYS A 175 1.35 0.08 16.65
C LYS A 175 1.91 1.47 16.46
N VAL A 176 1.63 2.08 15.31
CA VAL A 176 2.02 3.46 15.00
C VAL A 176 1.19 4.42 15.85
N LYS A 177 1.87 5.38 16.48
CA LYS A 177 1.24 6.46 17.22
C LYS A 177 1.21 7.71 16.36
N ALA A 178 0.09 8.44 16.41
CA ALA A 178 -0.03 9.71 15.69
C ALA A 178 1.03 10.71 16.12
N GLN A 179 1.65 11.36 15.16
CA GLN A 179 2.56 12.48 15.40
C GLN A 179 1.93 13.73 14.79
N ASP A 180 1.33 14.57 15.65
CA ASP A 180 0.68 15.81 15.22
C ASP A 180 1.72 16.90 14.92
N PRO A 181 1.92 17.31 13.65
CA PRO A 181 2.88 18.35 13.28
C PRO A 181 2.44 19.76 13.69
N PHE A 182 1.16 19.92 13.98
CA PHE A 182 0.57 21.23 14.34
C PHE A 182 0.51 21.46 15.84
N LEU A 183 0.79 20.41 16.64
CA LEU A 183 0.69 20.45 18.09
C LEU A 183 -0.68 20.98 18.57
N GLU A 184 -1.77 20.56 17.93
CA GLU A 184 -3.13 21.07 18.19
C GLU A 184 -3.55 20.90 19.65
N SER A 185 -3.06 19.85 20.32
CA SER A 185 -3.31 19.61 21.76
C SER A 185 -2.48 20.46 22.71
N ASN A 186 -1.51 21.24 22.22
CA ASN A 186 -0.67 22.08 23.06
C ASN A 186 -1.42 23.36 23.47
N ALA A 187 -1.48 23.67 24.76
CA ALA A 187 -2.16 24.84 25.29
C ALA A 187 -1.65 26.19 24.74
N LYS A 188 -0.44 26.22 24.15
CA LYS A 188 0.13 27.41 23.52
C LYS A 188 -0.19 27.52 22.04
N THR A 189 -0.81 26.51 21.44
CA THR A 189 -1.20 26.53 20.03
C THR A 189 -2.47 27.33 19.86
N THR A 190 -2.45 28.33 18.98
CA THR A 190 -3.62 29.13 18.62
C THR A 190 -4.15 28.67 17.26
N THR A 191 -5.35 28.10 17.24
CA THR A 191 -6.03 27.73 16.01
C THR A 191 -6.77 28.95 15.45
N LYS A 192 -6.48 29.31 14.19
CA LYS A 192 -7.25 30.35 13.49
C LYS A 192 -8.56 29.74 12.98
N LYS A 193 -9.63 30.55 12.99
CA LYS A 193 -10.90 30.16 12.38
C LYS A 193 -10.72 29.96 10.89
N GLU A 194 -11.48 29.04 10.33
CA GLU A 194 -11.59 28.89 8.87
C GLU A 194 -12.05 30.19 8.24
N PHE A 195 -11.43 30.55 7.13
CA PHE A 195 -11.85 31.67 6.30
C PHE A 195 -11.85 31.22 4.83
N ALA A 196 -12.89 31.63 4.12
CA ALA A 196 -12.98 31.37 2.70
C ALA A 196 -12.09 32.37 1.93
N ILE A 197 -11.28 31.83 1.02
CA ILE A 197 -10.53 32.66 0.05
C ILE A 197 -11.22 32.49 -1.29
N ALA A 198 -11.83 33.54 -1.81
CA ALA A 198 -12.32 33.54 -3.17
C ALA A 198 -11.11 33.70 -4.11
N LEU A 199 -10.84 32.69 -4.91
CA LEU A 199 -9.85 32.77 -5.98
C LEU A 199 -10.56 33.22 -7.25
N ARG A 200 -10.16 34.38 -7.78
CA ARG A 200 -10.66 34.86 -9.07
C ARG A 200 -9.62 34.59 -10.14
N ASP A 201 -10.05 34.09 -11.27
CA ASP A 201 -9.18 33.96 -12.42
C ASP A 201 -8.86 35.35 -13.03
N SER A 202 -8.04 35.40 -14.07
CA SER A 202 -7.68 36.64 -14.77
C SER A 202 -8.88 37.35 -15.44
N GLN A 203 -10.03 36.67 -15.51
CA GLN A 203 -11.29 37.20 -16.07
C GLN A 203 -12.31 37.56 -15.00
N GLY A 204 -12.00 37.36 -13.72
CA GLY A 204 -12.85 37.72 -12.58
C GLY A 204 -14.01 36.75 -12.31
N ILE A 205 -13.95 35.53 -12.86
CA ILE A 205 -14.94 34.49 -12.63
C ILE A 205 -14.58 33.77 -11.33
N GLU A 206 -15.55 33.60 -10.40
CA GLU A 206 -15.42 32.84 -9.13
C GLU A 206 -15.41 31.36 -9.36
#